data_49a21127be914c96e04c44bbd78d8eba
#
_entry.id   49a21127be914c96e04c44bbd78d8eba
#
_cell.length_a   1.000
_cell.length_b   1.000
_cell.length_c   1.000
_cell.angle_alpha   90.00
_cell.angle_beta   90.00
_cell.angle_gamma   90.00
#
_symmetry.space_group_name_H-M   'P 1'
#
loop_
_entity.id
_entity.type
_entity.pdbx_description
1 polymer ?
#
loop_
_entity_poly.entity_id
_entity_poly.type
_entity_poly.pdbx_seq_one_letter_code
_entity_poly.pdbx_strand_id
1 'polypeptide(L)' 'RKITVNADDLQKELNENALWYNNENAIDTLLKNPDTPFEKLEGDTITVTAEFKDGQQATKKIKTSFNSKGELQLQYVK' A
#
# COMPACT_ATOMS: atom_id res chain seq x y z
N ARG A 1 6.38 0.42 -6.47
CA ARG A 1 6.51 -0.87 -5.79
C ARG A 1 5.54 -1.91 -6.36
N LYS A 2 5.99 -3.14 -6.52
CA LYS A 2 5.19 -4.21 -7.11
C LYS A 2 4.95 -5.30 -6.07
N ILE A 3 3.70 -5.75 -5.96
CA ILE A 3 3.30 -6.85 -5.10
C ILE A 3 2.54 -7.85 -5.96
N THR A 4 2.92 -9.12 -5.89
CA THR A 4 2.20 -10.19 -6.58
C THR A 4 1.61 -11.13 -5.52
N VAL A 5 0.30 -11.32 -5.56
CA VAL A 5 -0.42 -12.17 -4.59
C VAL A 5 -1.39 -13.06 -5.34
N ASN A 6 -1.76 -14.21 -4.75
CA ASN A 6 -2.87 -14.97 -5.31
C ASN A 6 -4.20 -14.30 -4.90
N ALA A 7 -5.26 -14.60 -5.64
CA ALA A 7 -6.54 -13.94 -5.42
C ALA A 7 -7.11 -14.20 -4.02
N ASP A 8 -6.83 -15.36 -3.45
CA ASP A 8 -7.32 -15.70 -2.11
C ASP A 8 -6.67 -14.85 -1.02
N ASP A 9 -5.43 -14.42 -1.24
CA ASP A 9 -4.67 -13.61 -0.28
C ASP A 9 -4.85 -12.11 -0.51
N LEU A 10 -5.54 -11.70 -1.56
CA LEU A 10 -5.66 -10.28 -1.92
C LEU A 10 -6.26 -9.44 -0.79
N GLN A 11 -7.30 -9.95 -0.13
CA GLN A 11 -7.93 -9.22 0.97
C GLN A 11 -6.94 -8.98 2.12
N LYS A 12 -6.10 -9.96 2.40
CA LYS A 12 -5.06 -9.83 3.42
C LYS A 12 -4.04 -8.77 3.04
N GLU A 13 -3.61 -8.75 1.77
CA GLU A 13 -2.64 -7.77 1.29
C GLU A 13 -3.23 -6.36 1.23
N LEU A 14 -4.53 -6.24 1.03
CA LEU A 14 -5.23 -4.95 1.07
C LEU A 14 -5.53 -4.49 2.48
N ASN A 15 -5.25 -5.31 3.49
CA ASN A 15 -5.40 -4.90 4.88
C ASN A 15 -4.47 -3.72 5.16
N GLU A 16 -4.97 -2.72 5.90
CA GLU A 16 -4.24 -1.49 6.17
C GLU A 16 -2.85 -1.73 6.76
N ASN A 17 -2.74 -2.67 7.68
CA ASN A 17 -1.45 -2.95 8.32
C ASN A 17 -0.43 -3.51 7.33
N ALA A 18 -0.85 -4.44 6.47
CA ALA A 18 0.05 -5.04 5.49
C ALA A 18 0.55 -4.00 4.50
N LEU A 19 -0.36 -3.17 3.97
CA LEU A 19 0.04 -2.13 3.02
C LEU A 19 0.83 -1.02 3.69
N TRP A 20 0.59 -0.76 4.97
CA TRP A 20 1.38 0.23 5.70
C TRP A 20 2.87 -0.11 5.67
N TYR A 21 3.20 -1.38 5.91
CA TYR A 21 4.59 -1.83 5.87
C TYR A 21 5.20 -1.79 4.47
N ASN A 22 4.39 -1.69 3.43
CA ASN A 22 4.86 -1.56 2.06
C ASN A 22 5.07 -0.10 1.63
N ASN A 23 4.86 0.86 2.52
CA ASN A 23 5.07 2.28 2.27
C ASN A 23 6.46 2.69 2.75
N GLU A 24 7.48 2.34 1.98
CA GLU A 24 8.88 2.55 2.36
C GLU A 24 9.21 4.02 2.59
N ASN A 25 8.69 4.92 1.74
CA ASN A 25 8.95 6.36 1.89
C ASN A 25 8.41 6.89 3.22
N ALA A 26 7.21 6.50 3.60
CA ALA A 26 6.61 6.91 4.86
C ALA A 26 7.38 6.36 6.05
N ILE A 27 7.76 5.09 6.00
CA ILE A 27 8.52 4.44 7.07
C ILE A 27 9.90 5.11 7.22
N ASP A 28 10.60 5.34 6.11
CA ASP A 28 11.91 6.00 6.14
C ASP A 28 11.81 7.40 6.73
N THR A 29 10.78 8.15 6.38
CA THR A 29 10.56 9.49 6.92
C THR A 29 10.37 9.45 8.42
N LEU A 30 9.56 8.51 8.92
CA LEU A 30 9.32 8.37 10.36
C LEU A 30 10.57 7.91 11.12
N LEU A 31 11.40 7.07 10.50
CA LEU A 31 12.65 6.64 11.12
C LEU A 31 13.63 7.80 11.26
N LYS A 32 13.65 8.71 10.29
CA LYS A 32 14.52 9.89 10.33
C LYS A 32 13.96 11.01 11.18
N ASN A 33 12.65 11.15 11.22
CA ASN A 33 11.97 12.21 11.93
C ASN A 33 10.64 11.71 12.49
N PRO A 34 10.66 11.09 13.70
CA PRO A 34 9.46 10.50 14.30
C PRO A 34 8.33 11.49 14.58
N ASP A 35 8.62 12.78 14.63
CA ASP A 35 7.63 13.82 14.90
C ASP A 35 6.88 14.29 13.65
N THR A 36 7.16 13.73 12.50
CA THR A 36 6.48 14.10 11.25
C THR A 36 4.98 13.80 11.36
N PRO A 37 4.10 14.80 11.10
CA PRO A 37 2.65 14.54 11.08
C PRO A 37 2.30 13.50 10.02
N PHE A 38 1.39 12.59 10.35
CA PHE A 38 1.04 11.49 9.45
C PHE A 38 0.51 11.98 8.10
N GLU A 39 -0.29 13.05 8.09
CA GLU A 39 -0.87 13.58 6.85
C GLU A 39 0.17 14.19 5.91
N LYS A 40 1.39 14.40 6.38
CA LYS A 40 2.49 14.91 5.57
C LYS A 40 3.42 13.82 5.05
N LEU A 41 3.17 12.57 5.42
CA LEU A 41 3.96 11.45 4.92
C LEU A 41 3.66 11.23 3.43
N GLU A 42 4.72 11.04 2.64
CA GLU A 42 4.55 10.64 1.26
C GLU A 42 4.11 9.19 1.19
N GLY A 43 3.01 8.95 0.46
CA GLY A 43 2.60 7.60 0.17
C GLY A 43 3.36 7.03 -1.03
N ASP A 44 3.15 5.75 -1.28
CA ASP A 44 3.73 5.06 -2.43
C ASP A 44 2.66 4.76 -3.47
N THR A 45 3.11 4.51 -4.70
CA THR A 45 2.28 3.88 -5.70
C THR A 45 2.62 2.39 -5.70
N ILE A 46 1.62 1.57 -5.40
CA ILE A 46 1.79 0.12 -5.30
C ILE A 46 1.09 -0.53 -6.49
N THR A 47 1.82 -1.35 -7.22
CA THR A 47 1.23 -2.17 -8.28
C THR A 47 0.95 -3.55 -7.70
N VAL A 48 -0.34 -3.89 -7.60
CA VAL A 48 -0.79 -5.17 -7.05
C VAL A 48 -1.23 -6.06 -8.20
N THR A 49 -0.62 -7.22 -8.34
CA THR A 49 -1.00 -8.24 -9.32
C THR A 49 -1.61 -9.41 -8.59
N ALA A 50 -2.89 -9.69 -8.86
CA ALA A 50 -3.59 -10.85 -8.30
C ALA A 50 -3.53 -11.99 -9.30
N GLU A 51 -3.10 -13.17 -8.84
CA GLU A 51 -3.07 -14.39 -9.65
C GLU A 51 -4.24 -15.29 -9.27
N PHE A 52 -4.99 -15.73 -10.26
CA PHE A 52 -6.13 -16.61 -10.07
C PHE A 52 -5.73 -18.07 -10.34
N LYS A 53 -6.55 -19.00 -9.82
CA LYS A 53 -6.26 -20.43 -9.94
C LYS A 53 -6.20 -20.93 -11.38
N ASP A 54 -6.89 -20.26 -12.29
CA ASP A 54 -6.89 -20.62 -13.73
C ASP A 54 -5.72 -20.02 -14.50
N GLY A 55 -4.79 -19.37 -13.80
CA GLY A 55 -3.61 -18.75 -14.42
C GLY A 55 -3.82 -17.34 -14.91
N GLN A 56 -5.02 -16.80 -14.79
CA GLN A 56 -5.27 -15.40 -15.15
C GLN A 56 -4.70 -14.45 -14.11
N GLN A 57 -4.40 -13.23 -14.55
CA GLN A 57 -3.87 -12.20 -13.67
C GLN A 57 -4.66 -10.89 -13.85
N ALA A 58 -4.82 -10.16 -12.76
CA ALA A 58 -5.38 -8.81 -12.79
C ALA A 58 -4.43 -7.88 -12.06
N THR A 59 -4.14 -6.73 -12.67
CA THR A 59 -3.19 -5.76 -12.11
C THR A 59 -3.90 -4.44 -11.84
N LYS A 60 -3.69 -3.89 -10.64
CA LYS A 60 -4.20 -2.58 -10.25
C LYS A 60 -3.07 -1.77 -9.63
N LYS A 61 -3.09 -0.47 -9.92
CA LYS A 61 -2.20 0.48 -9.25
C LYS A 61 -2.96 1.18 -8.14
N ILE A 62 -2.34 1.24 -6.97
CA ILE A 62 -2.93 1.87 -5.79
C ILE A 62 -1.98 2.95 -5.31
N LYS A 63 -2.50 4.16 -5.17
CA LYS A 63 -1.75 5.25 -4.54
C LYS A 63 -2.17 5.33 -3.08
N THR A 64 -1.19 5.39 -2.19
CA THR A 64 -1.44 5.44 -0.76
C THR A 64 -1.20 6.82 -0.20
N SER A 65 -1.91 7.16 0.87
CA SER A 65 -1.71 8.37 1.65
C SER A 65 -2.12 8.09 3.09
N PHE A 66 -1.90 9.06 3.97
CA PHE A 66 -2.23 8.90 5.38
C PHE A 66 -3.03 10.11 5.86
N ASN A 67 -4.00 9.86 6.72
CA ASN A 67 -4.74 10.95 7.38
C ASN A 67 -4.00 11.37 8.68
N SER A 68 -4.54 12.36 9.38
CA SER A 68 -3.90 12.88 10.59
C SER A 68 -3.80 11.87 11.73
N LYS A 69 -4.59 10.80 11.67
CA LYS A 69 -4.56 9.72 12.67
C LYS A 69 -3.58 8.61 12.31
N GLY A 70 -2.92 8.71 11.14
CA GLY A 70 -2.02 7.66 10.66
C GLY A 70 -2.73 6.51 9.98
N GLU A 71 -4.01 6.65 9.67
CA GLU A 71 -4.75 5.62 8.95
C GLU A 71 -4.39 5.65 7.47
N LEU A 72 -4.14 4.47 6.91
CA LEU A 72 -3.80 4.32 5.51
C LEU A 72 -5.04 4.57 4.64
N GLN A 73 -4.86 5.38 3.61
CA GLN A 73 -5.91 5.66 2.63
C GLN A 73 -5.46 5.19 1.26
N LEU A 74 -6.35 4.52 0.54
CA LEU A 74 -6.05 3.92 -0.74
C LEU A 74 -6.86 4.60 -1.83
N GLN A 75 -6.19 4.90 -2.94
CA GLN A 75 -6.82 5.45 -4.12
C GLN A 75 -6.36 4.67 -5.33
N TYR A 76 -7.31 4.13 -6.09
CA TYR A 76 -6.98 3.43 -7.33
C TYR A 76 -6.58 4.44 -8.40
N VAL A 77 -5.48 4.12 -9.06
CA VAL A 77 -4.97 4.90 -10.20
C VAL A 77 -5.47 4.24 -11.47
N LYS A 78 -6.14 5.03 -12.30
CA LYS A 78 -6.64 4.53 -13.58
C LYS A 78 -5.53 4.46 -14.61
#